data_51bd9343bff325f12da0575efa994db0
#
_entry.id   51bd9343bff325f12da0575efa994db0
#
_cell.length_a   1.000
_cell.length_b   1.000
_cell.length_c   1.000
_cell.angle_alpha   90.00
_cell.angle_beta   90.00
_cell.angle_gamma   90.00
#
_symmetry.space_group_name_H-M   'P 1'
#
loop_
_entity.id
_entity.type
_entity.pdbx_description
1 polymer ?
#
loop_
_entity_poly.entity_id
_entity_poly.type
_entity_poly.pdbx_seq_one_letter_code
_entity_poly.pdbx_strand_id
1 'polypeptide(L)'
;MLSHYTLRTLRILLIVIPIISTFSTQAQDRYQLEKVVEVSRHGVRPPTESNTTALESGTARQWPQWVTRDGELTGHGYAATVLKGRYEGEYYRQQHLLASGCPMEQQIYVLASPLQRTRATAQAYMDGMFPGCGVATHAIEDEKHDPLFHGDKMGIGTLDPERAKAEVLKTMGGDLDTAYQRLKPTIALLKQVVCEADQPCPVFDKPWALKQDKDGSTSISGLNTLANMSEVFLLEYSENLPLAQVAFGHVRSTQDLTPLMAPMTAKYDVTNDVPYIAQRGGSLLMQQIAQALAQGTQEAQDTAQGEPPTAPYLLYVAHDTNIAYLRTLLQFHWQLPGDTADNIPPAGSLVFERWRDATTQQHFLRIYFQTQSLDQIRSLTPLGEQQPLLKEEFTSQGCQQTEQGTLCPFDTTLKSMRKSIDSSALATVHYTP
;
A
#
# COMPACT_ATOMS: atom_id res chain seq x y z
N MET A 1 -53.71 -86.55 29.86
CA MET A 1 -53.88 -85.34 29.07
C MET A 1 -52.50 -84.74 28.88
N LEU A 2 -51.91 -84.92 27.71
CA LEU A 2 -50.56 -84.50 27.37
C LEU A 2 -50.66 -83.16 26.67
N SER A 3 -49.95 -82.13 27.21
CA SER A 3 -49.82 -80.82 26.58
C SER A 3 -48.45 -80.71 25.89
N HIS A 4 -48.50 -80.48 24.58
CA HIS A 4 -47.32 -80.28 23.75
C HIS A 4 -46.80 -78.78 23.86
N TYR A 5 -45.62 -78.60 24.28
CA TYR A 5 -44.91 -77.30 24.16
C TYR A 5 -44.02 -77.35 22.91
N THR A 6 -44.38 -76.46 21.94
CA THR A 6 -43.51 -76.20 20.74
C THR A 6 -42.53 -75.15 21.04
N LEU A 7 -41.26 -75.49 21.00
CA LEU A 7 -40.13 -74.56 21.05
C LEU A 7 -39.99 -73.79 19.71
N ARG A 8 -40.17 -72.44 19.71
CA ARG A 8 -39.87 -71.59 18.60
C ARG A 8 -38.39 -71.15 18.74
N THR A 9 -37.50 -71.57 17.87
CA THR A 9 -36.12 -71.11 17.73
C THR A 9 -36.10 -69.73 17.03
N LEU A 10 -35.67 -68.70 17.74
CA LEU A 10 -35.50 -67.34 17.24
C LEU A 10 -34.10 -67.28 16.54
N ARG A 11 -34.08 -67.20 15.19
CA ARG A 11 -32.85 -66.95 14.44
C ARG A 11 -32.53 -65.48 14.44
N ILE A 12 -31.52 -65.05 15.20
CA ILE A 12 -30.95 -63.68 15.18
C ILE A 12 -30.08 -63.58 13.95
N LEU A 13 -30.51 -62.75 12.98
CA LEU A 13 -29.76 -62.41 11.78
C LEU A 13 -28.81 -61.24 12.16
N LEU A 14 -27.50 -61.53 12.32
CA LEU A 14 -26.50 -60.50 12.52
C LEU A 14 -26.21 -59.80 11.17
N ILE A 15 -26.73 -58.60 11.00
CA ILE A 15 -26.41 -57.72 9.88
C ILE A 15 -25.10 -57.06 10.20
N VAL A 16 -24.00 -57.48 9.57
CA VAL A 16 -22.70 -56.79 9.59
C VAL A 16 -22.80 -55.64 8.61
N ILE A 17 -22.96 -54.40 9.14
CA ILE A 17 -22.85 -53.17 8.35
C ILE A 17 -21.37 -52.87 8.18
N PRO A 18 -20.81 -52.84 6.95
CA PRO A 18 -19.44 -52.43 6.73
C PRO A 18 -19.39 -50.91 7.00
N ILE A 19 -18.62 -50.50 8.01
CA ILE A 19 -18.25 -49.11 8.23
C ILE A 19 -17.27 -48.74 7.10
N ILE A 20 -17.79 -48.15 6.03
CA ILE A 20 -16.97 -47.50 5.01
C ILE A 20 -16.44 -46.19 5.65
N SER A 21 -15.27 -46.24 6.20
CA SER A 21 -14.51 -45.04 6.59
C SER A 21 -14.18 -44.28 5.32
N THR A 22 -14.99 -43.29 4.96
CA THR A 22 -14.60 -42.30 3.95
C THR A 22 -13.47 -41.45 4.54
N PHE A 23 -12.25 -41.82 4.23
CA PHE A 23 -11.12 -40.90 4.35
C PHE A 23 -11.41 -39.75 3.37
N SER A 24 -11.91 -38.63 3.88
CA SER A 24 -11.85 -37.37 3.17
C SER A 24 -10.37 -37.04 3.03
N THR A 25 -9.76 -37.39 1.93
CA THR A 25 -8.52 -36.77 1.49
C THR A 25 -8.90 -35.30 1.27
N GLN A 26 -8.60 -34.46 2.26
CA GLN A 26 -8.56 -33.03 2.04
C GLN A 26 -7.60 -32.82 0.86
N ALA A 27 -8.12 -32.35 -0.27
CA ALA A 27 -7.27 -31.99 -1.38
C ALA A 27 -6.29 -30.94 -0.84
N GLN A 28 -5.02 -31.28 -0.79
CA GLN A 28 -3.99 -30.35 -0.36
C GLN A 28 -3.96 -29.25 -1.41
N ASP A 29 -4.11 -28.01 -1.00
CA ASP A 29 -4.08 -26.87 -1.91
C ASP A 29 -2.81 -26.96 -2.76
N ARG A 30 -2.98 -26.85 -4.07
CA ARG A 30 -1.86 -26.98 -5.02
C ARG A 30 -0.77 -25.96 -4.73
N TYR A 31 -1.16 -24.76 -4.36
CA TYR A 31 -0.24 -23.68 -4.07
C TYR A 31 -0.22 -23.37 -2.58
N GLN A 32 0.98 -23.22 -2.04
CA GLN A 32 1.23 -22.91 -0.63
C GLN A 32 1.88 -21.54 -0.51
N LEU A 33 1.29 -20.63 0.26
CA LEU A 33 1.85 -19.33 0.57
C LEU A 33 2.98 -19.49 1.60
N GLU A 34 4.17 -19.00 1.30
CA GLU A 34 5.35 -19.16 2.17
C GLU A 34 5.88 -17.85 2.74
N LYS A 35 5.70 -16.75 2.03
CA LYS A 35 6.24 -15.45 2.43
C LYS A 35 5.37 -14.33 1.89
N VAL A 36 5.20 -13.30 2.70
CA VAL A 36 4.56 -12.03 2.32
C VAL A 36 5.47 -10.88 2.70
N VAL A 37 5.66 -9.95 1.79
CA VAL A 37 6.24 -8.64 2.06
C VAL A 37 5.22 -7.60 1.62
N GLU A 38 4.77 -6.79 2.55
CA GLU A 38 3.79 -5.73 2.30
C GLU A 38 4.39 -4.37 2.58
N VAL A 39 4.20 -3.41 1.67
CA VAL A 39 4.58 -2.00 1.85
C VAL A 39 3.30 -1.17 1.86
N SER A 40 2.96 -0.60 3.00
CA SER A 40 1.74 0.17 3.19
C SER A 40 2.01 1.67 3.35
N ARG A 41 1.17 2.50 2.76
CA ARG A 41 1.05 3.91 3.11
C ARG A 41 0.45 4.02 4.52
N HIS A 42 0.79 5.08 5.27
CA HIS A 42 0.08 5.43 6.51
C HIS A 42 -1.42 5.67 6.26
N GLY A 43 -2.24 5.55 7.30
CA GLY A 43 -3.68 5.81 7.28
C GLY A 43 -4.04 7.30 7.17
N VAL A 44 -5.33 7.62 7.37
CA VAL A 44 -5.86 8.98 7.26
C VAL A 44 -5.24 9.91 8.31
N ARG A 45 -4.89 11.11 7.88
CA ARG A 45 -4.28 12.18 8.69
C ARG A 45 -4.79 13.56 8.23
N PRO A 46 -4.70 14.60 9.06
CA PRO A 46 -4.79 15.97 8.60
C PRO A 46 -3.67 16.32 7.59
N PRO A 47 -3.80 17.40 6.84
CA PRO A 47 -2.67 17.97 6.09
C PRO A 47 -1.44 18.13 6.97
N THR A 48 -0.26 18.22 6.40
CA THR A 48 0.94 18.62 7.14
C THR A 48 0.91 20.12 7.41
N GLU A 49 1.56 20.58 8.47
CA GLU A 49 1.59 22.01 8.85
C GLU A 49 1.98 22.94 7.70
N SER A 50 2.97 22.56 6.89
CA SER A 50 3.38 23.34 5.72
C SER A 50 2.29 23.40 4.65
N ASN A 51 1.50 22.34 4.47
CA ASN A 51 0.40 22.31 3.51
C ASN A 51 -0.77 23.14 4.03
N THR A 52 -1.15 23.00 5.29
CA THR A 52 -2.17 23.82 5.96
C THR A 52 -1.86 25.31 5.79
N THR A 53 -0.65 25.74 6.18
CA THR A 53 -0.19 27.13 6.05
C THR A 53 -0.24 27.63 4.60
N ALA A 54 0.17 26.81 3.63
CA ALA A 54 0.18 27.20 2.22
C ALA A 54 -1.24 27.38 1.66
N LEU A 55 -2.19 26.58 2.09
CA LEU A 55 -3.59 26.64 1.65
C LEU A 55 -4.33 27.79 2.33
N GLU A 56 -4.20 27.97 3.63
CA GLU A 56 -4.82 29.08 4.39
C GLU A 56 -4.34 30.44 3.92
N SER A 57 -3.04 30.58 3.63
CA SER A 57 -2.51 31.84 3.08
C SER A 57 -2.86 32.08 1.61
N GLY A 58 -3.28 31.03 0.90
CA GLY A 58 -3.54 31.07 -0.55
C GLY A 58 -5.01 31.34 -0.94
N THR A 59 -5.95 31.30 0.01
CA THR A 59 -7.39 31.45 -0.24
C THR A 59 -8.07 32.24 0.88
N ALA A 60 -9.24 32.82 0.59
CA ALA A 60 -10.09 33.44 1.62
C ALA A 60 -10.96 32.39 2.36
N ARG A 61 -11.02 31.16 1.88
CA ARG A 61 -11.80 30.08 2.50
C ARG A 61 -11.27 29.71 3.88
N GLN A 62 -12.19 29.38 4.79
CA GLN A 62 -11.86 28.71 6.05
C GLN A 62 -11.79 27.20 5.82
N TRP A 63 -10.58 26.65 5.87
CA TRP A 63 -10.35 25.22 5.75
C TRP A 63 -10.89 24.47 6.97
N PRO A 64 -11.39 23.24 6.82
CA PRO A 64 -11.89 22.46 7.93
C PRO A 64 -10.86 22.29 9.05
N GLN A 65 -11.31 22.43 10.29
CA GLN A 65 -10.46 22.19 11.45
C GLN A 65 -10.43 20.71 11.79
N TRP A 66 -9.25 20.20 12.05
CA TRP A 66 -9.02 18.82 12.43
C TRP A 66 -8.84 18.70 13.94
N VAL A 67 -9.34 17.60 14.55
CA VAL A 67 -9.18 17.33 15.98
C VAL A 67 -7.76 16.82 16.29
N THR A 68 -7.17 16.11 15.32
CA THR A 68 -5.81 15.57 15.40
C THR A 68 -4.80 16.61 14.92
N ARG A 69 -3.58 16.59 15.45
CA ARG A 69 -2.49 17.46 14.99
C ARG A 69 -2.15 17.23 13.53
N ASP A 70 -1.71 18.27 12.86
CA ASP A 70 -1.26 18.23 11.48
C ASP A 70 -0.25 17.09 11.25
N GLY A 71 -0.51 16.30 10.22
CA GLY A 71 0.36 15.21 9.84
C GLY A 71 0.34 13.95 10.70
N GLU A 72 -0.40 13.91 11.81
CA GLU A 72 -0.56 12.73 12.68
C GLU A 72 -1.76 11.88 12.28
N LEU A 73 -1.68 10.56 12.49
CA LEU A 73 -2.77 9.63 12.21
C LEU A 73 -4.00 9.96 13.07
N THR A 74 -5.17 10.06 12.45
CA THR A 74 -6.42 10.30 13.16
C THR A 74 -6.96 9.03 13.82
N GLY A 75 -7.87 9.19 14.78
CA GLY A 75 -8.59 8.06 15.36
C GLY A 75 -9.43 7.30 14.33
N HIS A 76 -10.01 8.01 13.36
CA HIS A 76 -10.75 7.41 12.24
C HIS A 76 -9.82 6.62 11.32
N GLY A 77 -8.66 7.18 10.95
CA GLY A 77 -7.64 6.49 10.18
C GLY A 77 -7.10 5.24 10.88
N TYR A 78 -6.94 5.31 12.21
CA TYR A 78 -6.60 4.14 13.03
C TYR A 78 -7.67 3.05 12.91
N ALA A 79 -8.94 3.39 13.14
CA ALA A 79 -10.05 2.44 13.07
C ALA A 79 -10.20 1.79 11.68
N ALA A 80 -10.06 2.57 10.60
CA ALA A 80 -10.07 2.05 9.22
C ALA A 80 -8.93 1.04 8.99
N THR A 81 -7.73 1.33 9.50
CA THR A 81 -6.58 0.44 9.39
C THR A 81 -6.76 -0.84 10.21
N VAL A 82 -7.38 -0.77 11.40
CA VAL A 82 -7.75 -1.97 12.18
C VAL A 82 -8.65 -2.89 11.37
N LEU A 83 -9.65 -2.35 10.66
CA LEU A 83 -10.53 -3.17 9.80
C LEU A 83 -9.76 -3.84 8.66
N LYS A 84 -8.81 -3.14 8.06
CA LYS A 84 -7.93 -3.71 7.02
C LYS A 84 -7.05 -4.81 7.59
N GLY A 85 -6.35 -4.56 8.69
CA GLY A 85 -5.49 -5.56 9.34
C GLY A 85 -6.26 -6.81 9.75
N ARG A 86 -7.50 -6.66 10.24
CA ARG A 86 -8.38 -7.80 10.53
C ARG A 86 -8.66 -8.65 9.30
N TYR A 87 -9.06 -8.02 8.20
CA TYR A 87 -9.36 -8.70 6.93
C TYR A 87 -8.14 -9.46 6.41
N GLU A 88 -6.98 -8.84 6.39
CA GLU A 88 -5.73 -9.45 5.94
C GLU A 88 -5.28 -10.59 6.86
N GLY A 89 -5.40 -10.40 8.18
CA GLY A 89 -5.10 -11.45 9.14
C GLY A 89 -5.99 -12.69 8.96
N GLU A 90 -7.27 -12.50 8.66
CA GLU A 90 -8.18 -13.60 8.33
C GLU A 90 -7.77 -14.29 7.03
N TYR A 91 -7.44 -13.53 5.99
CA TYR A 91 -6.95 -14.06 4.72
C TYR A 91 -5.66 -14.89 4.90
N TYR A 92 -4.63 -14.37 5.58
CA TYR A 92 -3.37 -15.09 5.76
C TYR A 92 -3.49 -16.31 6.68
N ARG A 93 -4.46 -16.34 7.59
CA ARG A 93 -4.82 -17.58 8.34
C ARG A 93 -5.48 -18.61 7.45
N GLN A 94 -6.38 -18.20 6.55
CA GLN A 94 -6.99 -19.12 5.57
C GLN A 94 -5.95 -19.70 4.60
N GLN A 95 -4.91 -18.91 4.25
CA GLN A 95 -3.78 -19.38 3.45
C GLN A 95 -2.71 -20.16 4.25
N HIS A 96 -2.96 -20.45 5.51
CA HIS A 96 -2.06 -21.19 6.42
C HIS A 96 -0.68 -20.54 6.64
N LEU A 97 -0.50 -19.27 6.27
CA LEU A 97 0.71 -18.50 6.54
C LEU A 97 0.82 -18.15 8.02
N LEU A 98 -0.29 -17.76 8.62
CA LEU A 98 -0.39 -17.36 10.03
C LEU A 98 -1.22 -18.38 10.83
N ALA A 99 -0.77 -18.67 12.04
CA ALA A 99 -1.51 -19.50 12.97
C ALA A 99 -2.70 -18.74 13.62
N SER A 100 -3.63 -19.47 14.19
CA SER A 100 -4.67 -18.91 15.04
C SER A 100 -4.09 -18.41 16.36
N GLY A 101 -4.66 -17.33 16.89
CA GLY A 101 -4.22 -16.75 18.16
C GLY A 101 -3.07 -15.74 17.99
N CYS A 102 -2.33 -15.52 19.08
CA CYS A 102 -1.20 -14.59 19.06
C CYS A 102 0.01 -15.20 18.35
N PRO A 103 0.68 -14.44 17.49
CA PRO A 103 1.84 -14.94 16.74
C PRO A 103 3.05 -15.12 17.66
N MET A 104 3.93 -16.03 17.32
CA MET A 104 5.27 -16.04 17.85
C MET A 104 6.09 -14.91 17.22
N GLU A 105 7.08 -14.41 17.94
CA GLU A 105 7.92 -13.29 17.52
C GLU A 105 8.54 -13.47 16.12
N GLN A 106 8.91 -14.71 15.76
CA GLN A 106 9.53 -15.03 14.46
C GLN A 106 8.52 -15.14 13.30
N GLN A 107 7.21 -15.03 13.56
CA GLN A 107 6.20 -15.18 12.50
C GLN A 107 5.88 -13.87 11.79
N ILE A 108 6.09 -12.75 12.47
CA ILE A 108 5.76 -11.42 11.99
C ILE A 108 6.88 -10.45 12.35
N TYR A 109 7.18 -9.58 11.39
CA TYR A 109 8.03 -8.42 11.63
C TYR A 109 7.41 -7.19 11.02
N VAL A 110 7.28 -6.12 11.78
CA VAL A 110 6.68 -4.86 11.36
C VAL A 110 7.66 -3.73 11.58
N LEU A 111 8.01 -3.01 10.51
CA LEU A 111 8.88 -1.85 10.56
C LEU A 111 8.14 -0.62 10.01
N ALA A 112 8.03 0.40 10.82
CA ALA A 112 7.47 1.69 10.41
C ALA A 112 8.56 2.74 10.19
N SER A 113 8.33 3.65 9.26
CA SER A 113 9.00 4.95 9.20
C SER A 113 8.86 5.66 10.57
N PRO A 114 9.78 6.54 10.96
CA PRO A 114 9.81 7.11 12.33
C PRO A 114 8.64 8.05 12.67
N LEU A 115 7.84 8.47 11.71
CA LEU A 115 6.77 9.43 11.93
C LEU A 115 5.61 8.84 12.73
N GLN A 116 4.93 9.70 13.53
CA GLN A 116 3.80 9.25 14.36
C GLN A 116 2.76 8.48 13.52
N ARG A 117 2.34 9.02 12.38
CA ARG A 117 1.32 8.41 11.51
C ARG A 117 1.67 7.01 11.02
N THR A 118 2.92 6.76 10.70
CA THR A 118 3.38 5.44 10.24
C THR A 118 3.46 4.44 11.38
N ARG A 119 3.99 4.84 12.53
CA ARG A 119 4.04 4.00 13.75
C ARG A 119 2.64 3.65 14.24
N ALA A 120 1.73 4.63 14.28
CA ALA A 120 0.35 4.40 14.71
C ALA A 120 -0.42 3.53 13.69
N THR A 121 -0.15 3.67 12.38
CA THR A 121 -0.70 2.78 11.35
C THR A 121 -0.19 1.35 11.53
N ALA A 122 1.10 1.15 11.79
CA ALA A 122 1.67 -0.16 12.07
C ALA A 122 0.99 -0.84 13.27
N GLN A 123 0.79 -0.10 14.35
CA GLN A 123 0.08 -0.61 15.51
C GLN A 123 -1.38 -0.96 15.21
N ALA A 124 -2.09 -0.11 14.44
CA ALA A 124 -3.47 -0.37 14.02
C ALA A 124 -3.60 -1.66 13.19
N TYR A 125 -2.64 -1.93 12.30
CA TYR A 125 -2.58 -3.19 11.57
C TYR A 125 -2.50 -4.39 12.52
N MET A 126 -1.58 -4.33 13.49
CA MET A 126 -1.37 -5.43 14.45
C MET A 126 -2.57 -5.61 15.37
N ASP A 127 -3.20 -4.54 15.83
CA ASP A 127 -4.42 -4.60 16.63
C ASP A 127 -5.60 -5.20 15.86
N GLY A 128 -5.66 -4.97 14.54
CA GLY A 128 -6.65 -5.60 13.67
C GLY A 128 -6.33 -7.07 13.39
N MET A 129 -5.09 -7.37 13.02
CA MET A 129 -4.65 -8.72 12.63
C MET A 129 -4.60 -9.69 13.83
N PHE A 130 -4.21 -9.20 15.01
CA PHE A 130 -4.04 -9.96 16.25
C PHE A 130 -4.63 -9.22 17.45
N PRO A 131 -5.97 -9.12 17.53
CA PRO A 131 -6.63 -8.37 18.61
C PRO A 131 -6.20 -8.84 20.01
N GLY A 132 -5.72 -7.91 20.83
CA GLY A 132 -5.35 -8.16 22.21
C GLY A 132 -4.00 -8.85 22.41
N CYS A 133 -3.23 -9.15 21.35
CA CYS A 133 -1.93 -9.82 21.47
C CYS A 133 -0.77 -8.87 21.79
N GLY A 134 -0.92 -7.58 21.57
CA GLY A 134 0.15 -6.62 21.84
C GLY A 134 1.41 -6.87 20.98
N VAL A 135 1.23 -7.20 19.71
CA VAL A 135 2.35 -7.47 18.79
C VAL A 135 3.24 -6.24 18.70
N ALA A 136 4.54 -6.41 18.94
CA ALA A 136 5.51 -5.34 18.86
C ALA A 136 5.66 -4.83 17.42
N THR A 137 5.76 -3.51 17.28
CA THR A 137 6.11 -2.83 16.02
C THR A 137 7.42 -2.11 16.20
N HIS A 138 8.28 -2.19 15.20
CA HIS A 138 9.58 -1.54 15.20
C HIS A 138 9.51 -0.23 14.41
N ALA A 139 10.32 0.73 14.78
CA ALA A 139 10.49 1.96 14.03
C ALA A 139 11.93 2.43 14.13
N ILE A 140 12.41 3.08 13.09
CA ILE A 140 13.70 3.76 13.11
C ILE A 140 13.57 5.02 13.98
N GLU A 141 14.64 5.46 14.61
CA GLU A 141 14.62 6.52 15.61
C GLU A 141 14.10 7.85 15.06
N ASP A 142 14.62 8.28 13.93
CA ASP A 142 14.20 9.50 13.23
C ASP A 142 14.46 9.41 11.71
N GLU A 143 13.95 10.42 10.94
CA GLU A 143 14.09 10.46 9.48
C GLU A 143 15.56 10.61 9.00
N LYS A 144 16.47 11.14 9.83
CA LYS A 144 17.89 11.33 9.48
C LYS A 144 18.70 10.04 9.61
N HIS A 145 18.13 9.03 10.24
CA HIS A 145 18.71 7.70 10.42
C HIS A 145 17.89 6.61 9.73
N ASP A 146 17.00 7.00 8.83
CA ASP A 146 16.11 6.09 8.09
C ASP A 146 16.58 5.88 6.65
N PRO A 147 17.43 4.89 6.38
CA PRO A 147 17.92 4.63 5.03
C PRO A 147 16.83 4.07 4.11
N LEU A 148 15.81 3.44 4.68
CA LEU A 148 14.85 2.63 3.93
C LEU A 148 13.71 3.47 3.35
N PHE A 149 13.16 4.41 4.12
CA PHE A 149 12.00 5.21 3.72
C PHE A 149 12.35 6.69 3.49
N HIS A 150 13.45 7.17 4.07
CA HIS A 150 13.94 8.55 3.98
C HIS A 150 15.41 8.62 3.58
N GLY A 151 15.83 7.79 2.62
CA GLY A 151 17.22 7.73 2.17
C GLY A 151 17.78 9.08 1.68
N ASP A 152 16.93 9.95 1.14
CA ASP A 152 17.24 11.32 0.76
C ASP A 152 17.84 12.13 1.93
N LYS A 153 17.32 11.97 3.15
CA LYS A 153 17.83 12.64 4.36
C LYS A 153 19.23 12.18 4.77
N MET A 154 19.64 11.00 4.30
CA MET A 154 20.98 10.42 4.53
C MET A 154 21.91 10.59 3.34
N GLY A 155 21.47 11.25 2.28
CA GLY A 155 22.22 11.35 1.02
C GLY A 155 22.28 10.05 0.23
N ILE A 156 21.44 9.06 0.54
CA ILE A 156 21.30 7.81 -0.21
C ILE A 156 20.45 8.09 -1.44
N GLY A 157 20.92 7.66 -2.61
CA GLY A 157 20.19 7.89 -3.85
C GLY A 157 20.15 9.36 -4.28
N THR A 158 21.14 10.18 -3.90
CA THR A 158 21.27 11.57 -4.33
C THR A 158 21.16 11.69 -5.84
N LEU A 159 20.36 12.64 -6.30
CA LEU A 159 20.11 12.88 -7.71
C LEU A 159 21.19 13.80 -8.32
N ASP A 160 21.56 13.53 -9.56
CA ASP A 160 22.20 14.54 -10.41
C ASP A 160 21.16 15.59 -10.79
N PRO A 161 21.34 16.87 -10.42
CA PRO A 161 20.30 17.90 -10.58
C PRO A 161 19.94 18.14 -12.06
N GLU A 162 20.90 18.20 -12.95
CA GLU A 162 20.64 18.48 -14.37
C GLU A 162 19.94 17.30 -15.04
N ARG A 163 20.34 16.08 -14.71
CA ARG A 163 19.65 14.87 -15.19
C ARG A 163 18.23 14.78 -14.65
N ALA A 164 18.03 14.98 -13.37
CA ALA A 164 16.70 14.96 -12.76
C ALA A 164 15.75 15.97 -13.41
N LYS A 165 16.23 17.20 -13.60
CA LYS A 165 15.51 18.27 -14.30
C LYS A 165 15.15 17.86 -15.74
N ALA A 166 16.10 17.33 -16.50
CA ALA A 166 15.88 16.93 -17.89
C ALA A 166 14.83 15.81 -18.00
N GLU A 167 14.90 14.80 -17.13
CA GLU A 167 13.95 13.68 -17.11
C GLU A 167 12.54 14.14 -16.67
N VAL A 168 12.43 15.01 -15.68
CA VAL A 168 11.16 15.63 -15.27
C VAL A 168 10.54 16.42 -16.43
N LEU A 169 11.29 17.30 -17.07
CA LEU A 169 10.79 18.07 -18.22
C LEU A 169 10.34 17.18 -19.37
N LYS A 170 11.07 16.11 -19.65
CA LYS A 170 10.70 15.11 -20.67
C LYS A 170 9.36 14.45 -20.33
N THR A 171 9.15 14.03 -19.10
CA THR A 171 7.89 13.42 -18.64
C THR A 171 6.71 14.42 -18.74
N MET A 172 6.97 15.69 -18.53
CA MET A 172 5.96 16.75 -18.67
C MET A 172 5.56 17.07 -20.12
N GLY A 173 6.28 16.54 -21.09
CA GLY A 173 6.06 16.83 -22.54
C GLY A 173 6.99 17.91 -23.09
N GLY A 174 8.11 18.16 -22.40
CA GLY A 174 9.17 19.07 -22.81
C GLY A 174 9.22 20.38 -22.02
N ASP A 175 8.11 20.88 -21.52
CA ASP A 175 8.02 22.14 -20.78
C ASP A 175 6.87 22.20 -19.78
N LEU A 176 6.92 23.19 -18.89
CA LEU A 176 5.90 23.41 -17.85
C LEU A 176 4.55 23.87 -18.42
N ASP A 177 4.54 24.59 -19.51
CA ASP A 177 3.30 25.10 -20.12
C ASP A 177 2.47 23.94 -20.69
N THR A 178 3.12 22.99 -21.36
CA THR A 178 2.45 21.78 -21.87
C THR A 178 1.74 21.00 -20.75
N ALA A 179 2.37 20.83 -19.59
CA ALA A 179 1.75 20.18 -18.44
C ALA A 179 0.62 21.03 -17.83
N TYR A 180 0.82 22.34 -17.74
CA TYR A 180 -0.22 23.27 -17.27
C TYR A 180 -1.47 23.21 -18.16
N GLN A 181 -1.31 23.24 -19.50
CA GLN A 181 -2.45 23.20 -20.43
C GLN A 181 -3.25 21.90 -20.30
N ARG A 182 -2.58 20.77 -20.05
CA ARG A 182 -3.27 19.47 -19.80
C ARG A 182 -4.14 19.51 -18.55
N LEU A 183 -3.71 20.21 -17.50
CA LEU A 183 -4.45 20.34 -16.23
C LEU A 183 -5.40 21.50 -16.18
N LYS A 184 -5.41 22.37 -17.16
CA LYS A 184 -6.24 23.60 -17.18
C LYS A 184 -7.74 23.38 -16.88
N PRO A 185 -8.40 22.31 -17.39
CA PRO A 185 -9.79 22.02 -17.03
C PRO A 185 -9.97 21.75 -15.53
N THR A 186 -9.10 20.94 -14.95
CA THR A 186 -9.14 20.63 -13.51
C THR A 186 -8.75 21.84 -12.66
N ILE A 187 -7.79 22.64 -13.11
CA ILE A 187 -7.45 23.91 -12.43
C ILE A 187 -8.66 24.85 -12.37
N ALA A 188 -9.41 24.95 -13.47
CA ALA A 188 -10.64 25.75 -13.49
C ALA A 188 -11.70 25.21 -12.52
N LEU A 189 -11.85 23.89 -12.44
CA LEU A 189 -12.75 23.25 -11.49
C LEU A 189 -12.30 23.47 -10.04
N LEU A 190 -11.03 23.28 -9.71
CA LEU A 190 -10.47 23.57 -8.39
C LEU A 190 -10.67 25.03 -8.00
N LYS A 191 -10.50 25.96 -8.95
CA LYS A 191 -10.75 27.39 -8.72
C LYS A 191 -12.21 27.67 -8.35
N GLN A 192 -13.17 27.01 -9.00
CA GLN A 192 -14.59 27.11 -8.65
C GLN A 192 -14.92 26.57 -7.25
N VAL A 193 -14.24 25.51 -6.84
CA VAL A 193 -14.41 24.88 -5.52
C VAL A 193 -13.80 25.74 -4.42
N VAL A 194 -12.61 26.28 -4.64
CA VAL A 194 -11.76 26.86 -3.59
C VAL A 194 -11.92 28.39 -3.49
N CYS A 195 -12.10 29.08 -4.60
CA CYS A 195 -12.20 30.54 -4.58
C CYS A 195 -13.64 31.03 -4.29
N GLU A 196 -13.73 32.04 -3.47
CA GLU A 196 -15.00 32.78 -3.25
C GLU A 196 -15.12 33.92 -4.24
N ALA A 197 -16.37 34.24 -4.64
CA ALA A 197 -16.63 35.37 -5.49
C ALA A 197 -16.14 36.66 -4.79
N ASP A 198 -15.51 37.54 -5.55
CA ASP A 198 -15.02 38.83 -5.10
C ASP A 198 -13.99 38.83 -3.98
N GLN A 199 -13.38 37.63 -3.68
CA GLN A 199 -12.31 37.52 -2.70
C GLN A 199 -10.97 37.14 -3.37
N PRO A 200 -9.83 37.57 -2.81
CA PRO A 200 -8.50 37.15 -3.28
C PRO A 200 -8.32 35.65 -3.23
N CYS A 201 -7.75 35.07 -4.29
CA CYS A 201 -7.44 33.64 -4.38
C CYS A 201 -6.06 33.41 -4.99
N PRO A 202 -5.00 33.95 -4.37
CA PRO A 202 -3.67 34.02 -4.96
C PRO A 202 -3.01 32.66 -5.15
N VAL A 203 -3.55 31.58 -4.58
CA VAL A 203 -3.04 30.23 -4.75
C VAL A 203 -3.00 29.79 -6.22
N PHE A 204 -3.92 30.30 -7.06
CA PHE A 204 -3.98 29.98 -8.49
C PHE A 204 -3.16 30.94 -9.36
N ASP A 205 -2.64 32.03 -8.79
CA ASP A 205 -1.85 33.03 -9.50
C ASP A 205 -0.35 32.72 -9.44
N LYS A 206 0.05 31.69 -8.68
CA LYS A 206 1.44 31.26 -8.57
C LYS A 206 1.92 30.67 -9.89
N PRO A 207 3.00 31.21 -10.49
CA PRO A 207 3.54 30.65 -11.71
C PRO A 207 4.09 29.25 -11.44
N TRP A 208 3.94 28.37 -12.40
CA TRP A 208 4.60 27.09 -12.36
C TRP A 208 6.08 27.30 -12.58
N ALA A 209 6.89 26.80 -11.65
CA ALA A 209 8.34 26.90 -11.71
C ALA A 209 8.94 25.60 -11.18
N LEU A 210 9.86 25.04 -11.96
CA LEU A 210 10.69 23.94 -11.52
C LEU A 210 11.66 24.45 -10.45
N LYS A 211 11.63 23.82 -9.29
CA LYS A 211 12.57 24.07 -8.19
C LYS A 211 13.43 22.84 -7.99
N GLN A 212 14.68 23.08 -7.66
CA GLN A 212 15.61 22.02 -7.27
C GLN A 212 16.15 22.33 -5.89
N ASP A 213 16.16 21.32 -5.04
CA ASP A 213 16.77 21.37 -3.73
C ASP A 213 18.24 20.92 -3.81
N LYS A 214 18.99 21.08 -2.73
CA LYS A 214 20.44 20.80 -2.69
C LYS A 214 20.78 19.32 -2.92
N ASP A 215 19.84 18.42 -2.61
CA ASP A 215 19.96 16.98 -2.84
C ASP A 215 19.62 16.57 -4.28
N GLY A 216 19.31 17.54 -5.16
CA GLY A 216 18.89 17.32 -6.53
C GLY A 216 17.42 16.99 -6.71
N SER A 217 16.65 16.89 -5.62
CA SER A 217 15.21 16.68 -5.70
C SER A 217 14.52 17.82 -6.44
N THR A 218 13.48 17.46 -7.22
CA THR A 218 12.78 18.41 -8.07
C THR A 218 11.33 18.56 -7.63
N SER A 219 10.81 19.77 -7.68
CA SER A 219 9.42 20.06 -7.45
C SER A 219 8.91 21.14 -8.39
N ILE A 220 7.59 21.22 -8.60
CA ILE A 220 6.96 22.22 -9.44
C ILE A 220 6.00 23.01 -8.57
N SER A 221 6.40 24.25 -8.25
CA SER A 221 5.73 25.06 -7.21
C SER A 221 4.22 25.18 -7.37
N GLY A 222 3.71 25.52 -8.54
CA GLY A 222 2.27 25.65 -8.79
C GLY A 222 1.56 24.29 -8.74
N LEU A 223 2.13 23.26 -9.37
CA LEU A 223 1.56 21.91 -9.37
C LEU A 223 1.49 21.32 -7.96
N ASN A 224 2.55 21.48 -7.16
CA ASN A 224 2.57 20.95 -5.79
C ASN A 224 1.42 21.53 -4.94
N THR A 225 1.13 22.83 -5.09
CA THR A 225 0.02 23.45 -4.34
C THR A 225 -1.33 22.86 -4.76
N LEU A 226 -1.55 22.65 -6.05
CA LEU A 226 -2.79 22.04 -6.56
C LEU A 226 -2.91 20.57 -6.14
N ALA A 227 -1.82 19.83 -6.18
CA ALA A 227 -1.79 18.44 -5.72
C ALA A 227 -2.09 18.32 -4.22
N ASN A 228 -1.58 19.25 -3.41
CA ASN A 228 -1.88 19.31 -1.99
C ASN A 228 -3.35 19.59 -1.72
N MET A 229 -4.02 20.47 -2.52
CA MET A 229 -5.47 20.67 -2.43
C MET A 229 -6.23 19.36 -2.70
N SER A 230 -5.88 18.68 -3.78
CA SER A 230 -6.49 17.40 -4.14
C SER A 230 -6.32 16.37 -3.02
N GLU A 231 -5.13 16.26 -2.44
CA GLU A 231 -4.87 15.37 -1.30
C GLU A 231 -5.72 15.75 -0.08
N VAL A 232 -5.84 17.03 0.24
CA VAL A 232 -6.65 17.50 1.39
C VAL A 232 -8.10 17.10 1.20
N PHE A 233 -8.69 17.30 0.03
CA PHE A 233 -10.07 16.87 -0.24
C PHE A 233 -10.28 15.37 -0.12
N LEU A 234 -9.31 14.57 -0.57
CA LEU A 234 -9.31 13.12 -0.38
C LEU A 234 -9.26 12.78 1.12
N LEU A 235 -8.40 13.44 1.89
CA LEU A 235 -8.26 13.20 3.33
C LEU A 235 -9.51 13.64 4.11
N GLU A 236 -10.11 14.79 3.78
CA GLU A 236 -11.38 15.25 4.36
C GLU A 236 -12.51 14.25 4.11
N TYR A 237 -12.60 13.74 2.87
CA TYR A 237 -13.58 12.72 2.52
C TYR A 237 -13.35 11.42 3.31
N SER A 238 -12.10 10.96 3.35
CA SER A 238 -11.71 9.71 4.02
C SER A 238 -11.85 9.78 5.54
N GLU A 239 -11.66 10.95 6.16
CA GLU A 239 -11.84 11.18 7.61
C GLU A 239 -13.32 11.17 8.03
N ASN A 240 -14.24 11.09 7.08
CA ASN A 240 -15.67 11.24 7.36
C ASN A 240 -16.05 12.62 7.90
N LEU A 241 -15.37 13.68 7.47
CA LEU A 241 -15.85 15.02 7.77
C LEU A 241 -17.27 15.22 7.22
N PRO A 242 -18.09 16.09 7.85
CA PRO A 242 -19.41 16.42 7.31
C PRO A 242 -19.31 16.82 5.83
N LEU A 243 -20.17 16.27 4.97
CA LEU A 243 -20.11 16.55 3.52
C LEU A 243 -20.18 18.04 3.16
N ALA A 244 -20.77 18.84 4.04
CA ALA A 244 -20.76 20.30 3.89
C ALA A 244 -19.36 20.93 4.04
N GLN A 245 -18.40 20.20 4.61
CA GLN A 245 -17.02 20.65 4.80
C GLN A 245 -16.09 20.08 3.73
N VAL A 246 -16.37 18.88 3.21
CA VAL A 246 -15.50 18.22 2.21
C VAL A 246 -15.46 19.09 0.94
N ALA A 247 -14.28 19.59 0.60
CA ALA A 247 -14.09 20.53 -0.49
C ALA A 247 -15.14 21.67 -0.45
N PHE A 248 -15.38 22.22 0.73
CA PHE A 248 -16.36 23.29 0.97
C PHE A 248 -17.80 22.95 0.53
N GLY A 249 -18.19 21.66 0.63
CA GLY A 249 -19.51 21.15 0.26
C GLY A 249 -19.68 20.78 -1.22
N HIS A 250 -18.60 20.84 -2.00
CA HIS A 250 -18.62 20.48 -3.43
C HIS A 250 -18.42 18.98 -3.68
N VAL A 251 -17.93 18.22 -2.69
CA VAL A 251 -17.71 16.77 -2.77
C VAL A 251 -18.70 16.06 -1.86
N ARG A 252 -19.59 15.25 -2.45
CA ARG A 252 -20.59 14.43 -1.73
C ARG A 252 -20.39 12.95 -1.94
N SER A 253 -19.57 12.58 -2.92
CA SER A 253 -19.28 11.22 -3.32
C SER A 253 -17.89 11.13 -3.95
N THR A 254 -17.39 9.91 -4.16
CA THR A 254 -16.13 9.69 -4.91
C THR A 254 -16.23 10.17 -6.35
N GLN A 255 -17.42 10.15 -6.97
CA GLN A 255 -17.64 10.68 -8.31
C GLN A 255 -17.38 12.21 -8.39
N ASP A 256 -17.71 12.95 -7.32
CA ASP A 256 -17.41 14.38 -7.25
C ASP A 256 -15.93 14.65 -6.97
N LEU A 257 -15.27 13.75 -6.22
CA LEU A 257 -13.87 13.88 -5.84
C LEU A 257 -12.92 13.56 -7.01
N THR A 258 -13.18 12.49 -7.76
CA THR A 258 -12.30 12.00 -8.83
C THR A 258 -11.83 13.07 -9.81
N PRO A 259 -12.70 13.99 -10.33
CA PRO A 259 -12.26 15.05 -11.23
C PRO A 259 -11.28 16.05 -10.61
N LEU A 260 -11.24 16.15 -9.28
CA LEU A 260 -10.35 17.05 -8.55
C LEU A 260 -8.97 16.45 -8.30
N MET A 261 -8.77 15.15 -8.57
CA MET A 261 -7.55 14.43 -8.22
C MET A 261 -6.42 14.51 -9.25
N ALA A 262 -6.70 14.97 -10.47
CA ALA A 262 -5.71 14.99 -11.55
C ALA A 262 -4.37 15.70 -11.20
N PRO A 263 -4.32 16.79 -10.41
CA PRO A 263 -3.05 17.39 -10.02
C PRO A 263 -2.20 16.48 -9.12
N MET A 264 -2.82 15.64 -8.29
CA MET A 264 -2.10 14.70 -7.43
C MET A 264 -1.43 13.62 -8.27
N THR A 265 -2.15 13.02 -9.24
CA THR A 265 -1.57 12.08 -10.19
C THR A 265 -0.43 12.73 -10.99
N ALA A 266 -0.68 13.92 -11.56
CA ALA A 266 0.35 14.63 -12.32
C ALA A 266 1.61 14.98 -11.50
N LYS A 267 1.45 15.22 -10.19
CA LYS A 267 2.61 15.39 -9.31
C LYS A 267 3.41 14.10 -9.21
N TYR A 268 2.79 12.95 -9.02
CA TYR A 268 3.50 11.67 -9.00
C TYR A 268 4.22 11.41 -10.32
N ASP A 269 3.54 11.59 -11.45
CA ASP A 269 4.09 11.37 -12.79
C ASP A 269 5.43 12.13 -13.00
N VAL A 270 5.54 13.34 -12.45
CA VAL A 270 6.70 14.21 -12.70
C VAL A 270 7.72 14.25 -11.56
N THR A 271 7.40 13.73 -10.39
CA THR A 271 8.32 13.75 -9.25
C THR A 271 8.73 12.35 -8.78
N ASN A 272 7.84 11.38 -8.81
CA ASN A 272 8.07 10.04 -8.25
C ASN A 272 8.16 8.96 -9.33
N ASP A 273 7.36 9.08 -10.40
CA ASP A 273 7.29 8.07 -11.47
C ASP A 273 8.29 8.31 -12.62
N VAL A 274 9.15 9.29 -12.46
CA VAL A 274 10.31 9.47 -13.37
C VAL A 274 11.30 8.33 -13.11
N PRO A 275 11.60 7.46 -14.09
CA PRO A 275 12.39 6.23 -13.87
C PRO A 275 13.71 6.46 -13.16
N TYR A 276 14.44 7.53 -13.50
CA TYR A 276 15.69 7.89 -12.83
C TYR A 276 15.48 8.23 -11.35
N ILE A 277 14.45 9.02 -11.02
CA ILE A 277 14.15 9.43 -9.64
C ILE A 277 13.67 8.22 -8.83
N ALA A 278 12.74 7.43 -9.40
CA ALA A 278 12.25 6.22 -8.75
C ALA A 278 13.38 5.21 -8.47
N GLN A 279 14.31 5.06 -9.41
CA GLN A 279 15.45 4.18 -9.24
C GLN A 279 16.34 4.65 -8.09
N ARG A 280 16.63 5.94 -8.02
CA ARG A 280 17.46 6.51 -6.94
C ARG A 280 16.76 6.41 -5.56
N GLY A 281 15.46 6.68 -5.49
CA GLY A 281 14.71 6.69 -4.23
C GLY A 281 14.18 5.31 -3.78
N GLY A 282 13.96 4.36 -4.71
CA GLY A 282 13.31 3.08 -4.44
C GLY A 282 14.24 1.87 -4.40
N SER A 283 15.49 1.99 -4.84
CA SER A 283 16.39 0.82 -5.01
C SER A 283 16.66 0.07 -3.72
N LEU A 284 16.92 0.76 -2.61
CA LEU A 284 17.20 0.08 -1.35
C LEU A 284 16.00 -0.72 -0.83
N LEU A 285 14.80 -0.13 -0.88
CA LEU A 285 13.58 -0.82 -0.46
C LEU A 285 13.27 -2.00 -1.39
N MET A 286 13.41 -1.83 -2.70
CA MET A 286 13.24 -2.93 -3.67
C MET A 286 14.24 -4.07 -3.42
N GLN A 287 15.48 -3.74 -3.06
CA GLN A 287 16.48 -4.74 -2.71
C GLN A 287 16.09 -5.53 -1.46
N GLN A 288 15.65 -4.86 -0.40
CA GLN A 288 15.22 -5.52 0.84
C GLN A 288 14.01 -6.43 0.59
N ILE A 289 13.05 -6.00 -0.25
CA ILE A 289 11.91 -6.83 -0.67
C ILE A 289 12.40 -8.06 -1.44
N ALA A 290 13.26 -7.88 -2.45
CA ALA A 290 13.77 -8.97 -3.27
C ALA A 290 14.59 -9.99 -2.44
N GLN A 291 15.37 -9.52 -1.45
CA GLN A 291 16.10 -10.37 -0.52
C GLN A 291 15.15 -11.17 0.37
N ALA A 292 14.15 -10.51 0.97
CA ALA A 292 13.16 -11.18 1.81
C ALA A 292 12.41 -12.29 1.06
N LEU A 293 12.04 -12.01 -0.19
CA LEU A 293 11.38 -13.01 -1.05
C LEU A 293 12.29 -14.17 -1.44
N ALA A 294 13.59 -13.94 -1.56
CA ALA A 294 14.58 -14.97 -1.93
C ALA A 294 15.03 -15.84 -0.75
N GLN A 295 14.83 -15.43 0.50
CA GLN A 295 15.24 -16.20 1.68
C GLN A 295 14.74 -17.65 1.64
N GLY A 296 15.65 -18.61 1.89
CA GLY A 296 15.32 -20.04 1.89
C GLY A 296 15.10 -20.65 0.49
N THR A 297 15.37 -19.93 -0.59
CA THR A 297 15.35 -20.44 -1.97
C THR A 297 16.75 -20.54 -2.56
N GLN A 298 16.88 -21.11 -3.76
CA GLN A 298 18.16 -21.15 -4.50
C GLN A 298 18.61 -19.75 -4.99
N GLU A 299 17.70 -18.80 -5.03
CA GLU A 299 17.94 -17.40 -5.42
C GLU A 299 18.43 -16.52 -4.24
N ALA A 300 18.58 -17.07 -3.04
CA ALA A 300 19.12 -16.35 -1.90
C ALA A 300 20.55 -15.85 -2.20
N GLN A 301 20.83 -14.61 -1.84
CA GLN A 301 22.13 -13.98 -2.03
C GLN A 301 22.54 -13.26 -0.74
N ASP A 302 23.77 -13.48 -0.31
CA ASP A 302 24.36 -12.67 0.75
C ASP A 302 24.64 -11.27 0.22
N THR A 303 24.21 -10.25 0.93
CA THR A 303 24.46 -8.88 0.55
C THR A 303 25.04 -8.06 1.69
N ALA A 304 25.82 -7.04 1.35
CA ALA A 304 26.42 -6.13 2.33
C ALA A 304 25.39 -5.13 2.92
N GLN A 305 24.17 -5.11 2.42
CA GLN A 305 23.15 -4.12 2.78
C GLN A 305 22.29 -4.52 3.99
N GLY A 306 22.65 -5.60 4.69
CA GLY A 306 21.87 -6.16 5.79
C GLY A 306 20.77 -7.10 5.29
N GLU A 307 20.44 -8.08 6.11
CA GLU A 307 19.42 -9.06 5.79
C GLU A 307 18.08 -8.68 6.43
N PRO A 308 16.98 -8.68 5.63
CA PRO A 308 15.65 -8.52 6.21
C PRO A 308 15.30 -9.70 7.11
N PRO A 309 14.42 -9.50 8.12
CA PRO A 309 13.98 -10.57 9.00
C PRO A 309 13.38 -11.76 8.23
N THR A 310 13.62 -12.96 8.75
CA THR A 310 13.15 -14.20 8.10
C THR A 310 11.66 -14.51 8.32
N ALA A 311 10.95 -13.69 9.10
CA ALA A 311 9.53 -13.86 9.39
C ALA A 311 8.71 -14.11 8.11
N PRO A 312 7.76 -15.04 8.12
CA PRO A 312 6.87 -15.28 6.97
C PRO A 312 6.07 -14.07 6.53
N TYR A 313 5.71 -13.17 7.43
CA TYR A 313 5.03 -11.92 7.13
C TYR A 313 5.87 -10.72 7.55
N LEU A 314 6.25 -9.90 6.57
CA LEU A 314 6.94 -8.62 6.78
C LEU A 314 6.01 -7.47 6.36
N LEU A 315 5.80 -6.52 7.26
CA LEU A 315 5.06 -5.29 6.98
C LEU A 315 5.98 -4.07 7.12
N TYR A 316 6.11 -3.32 6.06
CA TYR A 316 6.75 -2.02 6.01
C TYR A 316 5.68 -0.92 5.95
N VAL A 317 5.59 -0.06 6.96
CA VAL A 317 4.64 1.05 6.97
C VAL A 317 5.37 2.36 6.69
N ALA A 318 5.07 2.93 5.53
CA ALA A 318 5.83 4.04 4.96
C ALA A 318 4.90 5.11 4.36
N HIS A 319 5.27 5.65 3.22
CA HIS A 319 4.62 6.75 2.53
C HIS A 319 4.20 6.36 1.11
N ASP A 320 3.27 7.11 0.56
CA ASP A 320 2.86 7.02 -0.84
C ASP A 320 4.04 7.14 -1.82
N THR A 321 5.00 8.02 -1.52
CA THR A 321 6.24 8.18 -2.30
C THR A 321 7.03 6.87 -2.43
N ASN A 322 7.17 6.10 -1.35
CA ASN A 322 7.88 4.81 -1.39
C ASN A 322 7.16 3.80 -2.30
N ILE A 323 5.83 3.75 -2.23
CA ILE A 323 5.02 2.88 -3.10
C ILE A 323 5.11 3.33 -4.56
N ALA A 324 5.07 4.64 -4.83
CA ALA A 324 5.20 5.19 -6.17
C ALA A 324 6.56 4.83 -6.80
N TYR A 325 7.66 4.89 -6.05
CA TYR A 325 8.97 4.42 -6.53
C TYR A 325 8.95 2.93 -6.89
N LEU A 326 8.41 2.08 -6.01
CA LEU A 326 8.32 0.63 -6.26
C LEU A 326 7.45 0.33 -7.48
N ARG A 327 6.31 1.04 -7.64
CA ARG A 327 5.43 0.95 -8.80
C ARG A 327 6.20 1.18 -10.10
N THR A 328 6.96 2.27 -10.14
CA THR A 328 7.76 2.64 -11.32
C THR A 328 8.85 1.61 -11.61
N LEU A 329 9.55 1.10 -10.58
CA LEU A 329 10.56 0.06 -10.72
C LEU A 329 9.99 -1.25 -11.24
N LEU A 330 8.75 -1.59 -10.88
CA LEU A 330 8.01 -2.75 -11.37
C LEU A 330 7.37 -2.53 -12.74
N GLN A 331 7.26 -1.28 -13.19
CA GLN A 331 6.43 -0.88 -14.35
C GLN A 331 4.99 -1.37 -14.17
N PHE A 332 4.46 -1.24 -12.96
CA PHE A 332 3.14 -1.70 -12.56
C PHE A 332 2.21 -0.51 -12.35
N HIS A 333 1.13 -0.47 -13.09
CA HIS A 333 0.09 0.55 -12.99
C HIS A 333 -1.22 -0.10 -12.59
N TRP A 334 -2.07 0.64 -11.87
CA TRP A 334 -3.39 0.16 -11.46
C TRP A 334 -4.48 1.18 -11.70
N GLN A 335 -5.68 0.66 -11.97
CA GLN A 335 -6.90 1.43 -12.09
C GLN A 335 -8.00 0.77 -11.27
N LEU A 336 -8.16 1.22 -10.04
CA LEU A 336 -9.18 0.66 -9.16
C LEU A 336 -10.56 1.26 -9.42
N PRO A 337 -11.65 0.50 -9.24
CA PRO A 337 -13.01 1.00 -9.42
C PRO A 337 -13.31 2.22 -8.54
N GLY A 338 -13.79 3.31 -9.15
CA GLY A 338 -14.16 4.53 -8.43
C GLY A 338 -13.00 5.41 -7.97
N ASP A 339 -11.78 5.09 -8.39
CA ASP A 339 -10.58 5.85 -8.02
C ASP A 339 -9.86 6.38 -9.28
N THR A 340 -8.91 7.28 -9.10
CA THR A 340 -8.02 7.72 -10.17
C THR A 340 -6.92 6.70 -10.44
N ALA A 341 -6.42 6.67 -11.67
CA ALA A 341 -5.28 5.82 -12.03
C ALA A 341 -4.10 6.08 -11.08
N ASP A 342 -3.44 5.02 -10.67
CA ASP A 342 -2.23 5.04 -9.85
C ASP A 342 -2.37 5.77 -8.50
N ASN A 343 -3.60 6.03 -8.04
CA ASN A 343 -3.80 6.59 -6.72
C ASN A 343 -3.33 5.61 -5.62
N ILE A 344 -2.81 6.18 -4.55
CA ILE A 344 -2.36 5.44 -3.36
C ILE A 344 -3.16 5.98 -2.16
N PRO A 345 -4.38 5.48 -1.93
CA PRO A 345 -5.22 5.93 -0.81
C PRO A 345 -4.57 5.68 0.56
N PRO A 346 -5.06 6.32 1.64
CA PRO A 346 -4.61 6.01 3.00
C PRO A 346 -4.66 4.51 3.30
N ALA A 347 -3.59 3.96 3.89
CA ALA A 347 -3.36 2.53 4.13
C ALA A 347 -3.41 1.64 2.87
N GLY A 348 -3.35 2.21 1.65
CA GLY A 348 -3.12 1.44 0.43
C GLY A 348 -1.76 0.75 0.46
N SER A 349 -1.68 -0.48 -0.05
CA SER A 349 -0.46 -1.28 0.03
C SER A 349 -0.10 -2.00 -1.26
N LEU A 350 1.20 -2.07 -1.50
CA LEU A 350 1.81 -2.93 -2.51
C LEU A 350 2.27 -4.22 -1.81
N VAL A 351 1.78 -5.36 -2.28
CA VAL A 351 1.96 -6.67 -1.63
C VAL A 351 2.71 -7.60 -2.56
N PHE A 352 3.66 -8.32 -2.00
CA PHE A 352 4.47 -9.35 -2.66
C PHE A 352 4.29 -10.66 -1.90
N GLU A 353 3.73 -11.67 -2.57
CA GLU A 353 3.52 -13.01 -2.03
C GLU A 353 4.40 -14.01 -2.76
N ARG A 354 5.14 -14.83 -2.02
CA ARG A 354 5.83 -15.99 -2.57
C ARG A 354 5.00 -17.23 -2.33
N TRP A 355 4.66 -17.89 -3.43
CA TRP A 355 3.90 -19.14 -3.45
C TRP A 355 4.77 -20.30 -3.94
N ARG A 356 4.54 -21.51 -3.44
CA ARG A 356 5.18 -22.74 -3.90
C ARG A 356 4.12 -23.71 -4.40
N ASP A 357 4.31 -24.26 -5.61
CA ASP A 357 3.51 -25.40 -6.10
C ASP A 357 3.93 -26.66 -5.32
N ALA A 358 2.99 -27.26 -4.60
CA ALA A 358 3.24 -28.44 -3.75
C ALA A 358 3.68 -29.68 -4.55
N THR A 359 3.32 -29.74 -5.85
CA THR A 359 3.65 -30.87 -6.72
C THR A 359 5.02 -30.70 -7.37
N THR A 360 5.27 -29.55 -7.98
CA THR A 360 6.51 -29.30 -8.75
C THR A 360 7.63 -28.70 -7.92
N GLN A 361 7.32 -28.20 -6.73
CA GLN A 361 8.20 -27.44 -5.83
C GLN A 361 8.71 -26.13 -6.44
N GLN A 362 8.12 -25.67 -7.54
CA GLN A 362 8.44 -24.40 -8.16
C GLN A 362 7.85 -23.24 -7.35
N HIS A 363 8.61 -22.14 -7.28
CA HIS A 363 8.15 -20.92 -6.65
C HIS A 363 7.56 -19.96 -7.68
N PHE A 364 6.61 -19.14 -7.21
CA PHE A 364 5.94 -18.10 -7.96
C PHE A 364 5.85 -16.83 -7.11
N LEU A 365 5.75 -15.69 -7.76
CA LEU A 365 5.41 -14.43 -7.10
C LEU A 365 4.01 -13.99 -7.55
N ARG A 366 3.22 -13.56 -6.59
CA ARG A 366 2.01 -12.77 -6.81
C ARG A 366 2.27 -11.38 -6.29
N ILE A 367 2.14 -10.37 -7.14
CA ILE A 367 2.34 -8.96 -6.78
C ILE A 367 1.05 -8.22 -7.08
N TYR A 368 0.58 -7.40 -6.16
CA TYR A 368 -0.65 -6.64 -6.35
C TYR A 368 -0.67 -5.38 -5.49
N PHE A 369 -1.41 -4.38 -5.97
CA PHE A 369 -1.80 -3.25 -5.15
C PHE A 369 -3.19 -3.49 -4.58
N GLN A 370 -3.40 -3.18 -3.30
CA GLN A 370 -4.71 -3.30 -2.65
C GLN A 370 -4.99 -2.14 -1.71
N THR A 371 -6.26 -1.81 -1.57
CA THR A 371 -6.72 -0.75 -0.66
C THR A 371 -8.20 -0.92 -0.30
N GLN A 372 -8.63 -0.31 0.78
CA GLN A 372 -10.05 0.01 0.98
C GLN A 372 -10.47 1.05 -0.07
N SER A 373 -11.72 1.01 -0.54
CA SER A 373 -12.26 2.16 -1.27
C SER A 373 -12.38 3.37 -0.34
N LEU A 374 -12.40 4.56 -0.89
CA LEU A 374 -12.57 5.78 -0.08
C LEU A 374 -13.90 5.75 0.70
N ASP A 375 -14.95 5.14 0.15
CA ASP A 375 -16.23 4.95 0.83
C ASP A 375 -16.14 3.95 1.99
N GLN A 376 -15.36 2.87 1.83
CA GLN A 376 -15.09 1.92 2.92
C GLN A 376 -14.30 2.57 4.05
N ILE A 377 -13.28 3.39 3.73
CA ILE A 377 -12.53 4.15 4.73
C ILE A 377 -13.47 5.13 5.43
N ARG A 378 -14.19 5.96 4.67
CA ARG A 378 -15.12 6.97 5.18
C ARG A 378 -16.15 6.40 6.14
N SER A 379 -16.76 5.28 5.79
CA SER A 379 -17.86 4.68 6.56
C SER A 379 -17.41 3.66 7.58
N LEU A 380 -16.10 3.40 7.73
CA LEU A 380 -15.56 2.30 8.53
C LEU A 380 -16.27 0.98 8.23
N THR A 381 -16.43 0.67 6.93
CA THR A 381 -17.15 -0.51 6.48
C THR A 381 -16.41 -1.78 6.90
N PRO A 382 -17.06 -2.72 7.61
CA PRO A 382 -16.46 -4.02 7.89
C PRO A 382 -16.12 -4.75 6.59
N LEU A 383 -14.86 -5.19 6.47
CA LEU A 383 -14.38 -5.92 5.29
C LEU A 383 -14.72 -7.41 5.39
N GLY A 384 -14.97 -8.04 4.26
CA GLY A 384 -15.31 -9.46 4.13
C GLY A 384 -15.58 -9.84 2.68
N GLU A 385 -16.10 -11.04 2.43
CA GLU A 385 -16.37 -11.52 1.07
C GLU A 385 -17.28 -10.60 0.24
N GLN A 386 -18.29 -9.98 0.87
CA GLN A 386 -19.22 -9.06 0.20
C GLN A 386 -18.66 -7.63 0.08
N GLN A 387 -17.68 -7.29 0.86
CA GLN A 387 -17.03 -5.98 0.92
C GLN A 387 -15.50 -6.18 0.97
N PRO A 388 -14.90 -6.77 -0.09
CA PRO A 388 -13.46 -7.03 -0.10
C PRO A 388 -12.67 -5.74 -0.28
N LEU A 389 -11.36 -5.82 -0.07
CA LEU A 389 -10.42 -4.79 -0.55
C LEU A 389 -10.46 -4.71 -2.07
N LEU A 390 -10.36 -3.50 -2.61
CA LEU A 390 -10.07 -3.30 -4.02
C LEU A 390 -8.65 -3.78 -4.31
N LYS A 391 -8.45 -4.43 -5.46
CA LYS A 391 -7.17 -5.03 -5.81
C LYS A 391 -6.93 -4.97 -7.33
N GLU A 392 -5.70 -4.67 -7.70
CA GLU A 392 -5.18 -4.84 -9.07
C GLU A 392 -3.92 -5.72 -9.01
N GLU A 393 -3.79 -6.67 -9.92
CA GLU A 393 -2.69 -7.63 -9.93
C GLU A 393 -1.67 -7.30 -11.02
N PHE A 394 -0.39 -7.35 -10.65
CA PHE A 394 0.71 -7.26 -11.59
C PHE A 394 0.72 -8.45 -12.53
N THR A 395 0.99 -8.20 -13.80
CA THR A 395 1.19 -9.24 -14.81
C THR A 395 2.38 -8.92 -15.71
N SER A 396 3.08 -9.94 -16.14
CA SER A 396 4.18 -9.85 -17.09
C SER A 396 4.26 -11.13 -17.91
N GLN A 397 5.22 -11.19 -18.84
CA GLN A 397 5.41 -12.38 -19.65
C GLN A 397 5.67 -13.63 -18.79
N GLY A 398 4.90 -14.68 -19.00
CA GLY A 398 5.00 -15.95 -18.28
C GLY A 398 4.11 -16.03 -17.03
N CYS A 399 3.45 -14.96 -16.61
CA CYS A 399 2.46 -15.02 -15.55
C CYS A 399 1.22 -15.82 -15.99
N GLN A 400 0.58 -16.49 -15.06
CA GLN A 400 -0.59 -17.33 -15.29
C GLN A 400 -1.68 -16.99 -14.28
N GLN A 401 -2.92 -16.92 -14.76
CA GLN A 401 -4.09 -16.80 -13.89
C GLN A 401 -4.35 -18.15 -13.22
N THR A 402 -4.47 -18.15 -11.89
CA THR A 402 -4.75 -19.34 -11.07
C THR A 402 -5.91 -19.07 -10.11
N GLU A 403 -6.30 -20.05 -9.33
CA GLU A 403 -7.24 -19.88 -8.23
C GLU A 403 -6.73 -18.93 -7.12
N GLN A 404 -5.40 -18.79 -6.99
CA GLN A 404 -4.78 -17.88 -6.04
C GLN A 404 -4.57 -16.47 -6.62
N GLY A 405 -4.95 -16.23 -7.88
CA GLY A 405 -4.70 -15.00 -8.65
C GLY A 405 -3.59 -15.16 -9.66
N THR A 406 -2.99 -14.05 -10.08
CA THR A 406 -1.94 -14.01 -11.11
C THR A 406 -0.59 -14.40 -10.53
N LEU A 407 -0.15 -15.64 -10.80
CA LEU A 407 1.15 -16.16 -10.40
C LEU A 407 2.18 -15.97 -11.50
N CYS A 408 3.29 -15.31 -11.18
CA CYS A 408 4.40 -15.04 -12.09
C CYS A 408 5.59 -15.95 -11.75
N PRO A 409 6.36 -16.44 -12.75
CA PRO A 409 7.55 -17.27 -12.48
C PRO A 409 8.53 -16.54 -11.56
N PHE A 410 8.94 -17.20 -10.47
CA PHE A 410 9.74 -16.61 -9.41
C PHE A 410 11.07 -16.04 -9.91
N ASP A 411 11.88 -16.86 -10.58
CA ASP A 411 13.24 -16.51 -10.96
C ASP A 411 13.28 -15.32 -11.93
N THR A 412 12.40 -15.31 -12.94
CA THR A 412 12.36 -14.24 -13.94
C THR A 412 11.83 -12.94 -13.34
N THR A 413 10.82 -13.00 -12.49
CA THR A 413 10.23 -11.83 -11.83
C THR A 413 11.22 -11.24 -10.83
N LEU A 414 11.84 -12.07 -9.98
CA LEU A 414 12.87 -11.64 -9.05
C LEU A 414 14.09 -11.03 -9.76
N LYS A 415 14.51 -11.62 -10.87
CA LYS A 415 15.58 -11.07 -11.71
C LYS A 415 15.21 -9.70 -12.30
N SER A 416 13.95 -9.51 -12.70
CA SER A 416 13.46 -8.22 -13.18
C SER A 416 13.48 -7.16 -12.07
N MET A 417 13.02 -7.51 -10.85
CA MET A 417 13.09 -6.64 -9.69
C MET A 417 14.55 -6.24 -9.38
N ARG A 418 15.47 -7.19 -9.34
CA ARG A 418 16.90 -6.93 -9.11
C ARG A 418 17.54 -6.05 -10.21
N LYS A 419 17.12 -6.22 -11.45
CA LYS A 419 17.61 -5.42 -12.58
C LYS A 419 17.20 -3.95 -12.49
N SER A 420 16.08 -3.65 -11.84
CA SER A 420 15.61 -2.26 -11.66
C SER A 420 16.40 -1.49 -10.59
N ILE A 421 17.22 -2.19 -9.79
CA ILE A 421 17.99 -1.61 -8.67
C ILE A 421 19.24 -0.90 -9.20
N ASP A 422 19.47 0.32 -8.71
CA ASP A 422 20.73 1.04 -8.88
C ASP A 422 21.64 0.72 -7.67
N SER A 423 22.71 -0.02 -7.91
CA SER A 423 23.66 -0.42 -6.86
C SER A 423 24.36 0.75 -6.17
N SER A 424 24.42 1.92 -6.82
CA SER A 424 25.00 3.13 -6.22
C SER A 424 24.03 3.87 -5.27
N ALA A 425 22.78 3.46 -5.21
CA ALA A 425 21.73 3.97 -4.30
C ALA A 425 21.42 3.01 -3.15
N LEU A 426 22.36 2.15 -2.79
CA LEU A 426 22.21 1.19 -1.71
C LEU A 426 22.97 1.63 -0.45
N ALA A 427 22.46 1.18 0.69
CA ALA A 427 23.07 1.39 2.01
C ALA A 427 22.78 0.20 2.92
N THR A 428 23.47 0.11 4.04
CA THR A 428 23.20 -0.93 5.03
C THR A 428 21.93 -0.61 5.82
N VAL A 429 21.04 -1.59 5.92
CA VAL A 429 19.83 -1.53 6.76
C VAL A 429 20.08 -2.37 8.01
N HIS A 430 19.84 -1.78 9.17
CA HIS A 430 19.91 -2.48 10.46
C HIS A 430 18.51 -2.73 10.97
N TYR A 431 18.13 -3.98 11.04
CA TYR A 431 16.87 -4.40 11.65
C TYR A 431 17.08 -4.65 13.14
N THR A 432 16.25 -4.06 13.97
CA THR A 432 16.22 -4.35 15.41
C THR A 432 15.51 -5.67 15.65
N PRO A 433 16.03 -6.50 16.56
CA PRO A 433 15.38 -7.77 16.93
C PRO A 433 14.00 -7.54 17.53
#